data_22450807427f8485194715acc5e2883e
#
_entry.id   22450807427f8485194715acc5e2883e
#
_cell.length_a   1.000
_cell.length_b   1.000
_cell.length_c   1.000
_cell.angle_alpha   90.00
_cell.angle_beta   90.00
_cell.angle_gamma   90.00
#
_symmetry.space_group_name_H-M   'P 1'
#
loop_
_entity.id
_entity.type
_entity.pdbx_description
1 polymer ?
#
loop_
_entity_poly.entity_id
_entity_poly.type
_entity_poly.pdbx_seq_one_letter_code
_entity_poly.pdbx_strand_id
1 'polypeptide(L)'
;MKHMSLLLIGVFVLLGCSSNKKQEPISKSGVPVINLSEDVSTVPSLLLSEAASKVDIVPLEVTDESLLGEIYHLQITENDIWVHHYKDKCICRFSRSGKFLNKVGKIGQGPGEFIQ
;
A
#
# COMPACT_ATOMS: atom_id res chain seq x y z
N MET A 1 2.01 -32.73 62.08
CA MET A 1 2.65 -31.63 61.38
C MET A 1 3.25 -32.01 59.99
N LYS A 2 3.36 -33.31 59.65
CA LYS A 2 3.91 -33.73 58.33
C LYS A 2 2.91 -33.66 57.15
N HIS A 3 1.59 -33.63 57.42
CA HIS A 3 0.57 -33.63 56.37
C HIS A 3 0.13 -32.21 55.90
N MET A 4 0.47 -31.18 56.66
CA MET A 4 0.12 -29.80 56.35
C MET A 4 1.08 -29.19 55.31
N SER A 5 2.31 -29.70 55.22
CA SER A 5 3.32 -29.26 54.26
C SER A 5 3.08 -29.82 52.84
N LEU A 6 2.38 -30.97 52.71
CA LEU A 6 2.07 -31.59 51.44
C LEU A 6 0.90 -30.88 50.69
N LEU A 7 -0.01 -30.26 51.47
CA LEU A 7 -1.18 -29.54 50.92
C LEU A 7 -0.81 -28.17 50.33
N LEU A 8 0.30 -27.57 50.79
CA LEU A 8 0.76 -26.27 50.31
C LEU A 8 1.49 -26.36 48.98
N ILE A 9 2.03 -27.53 48.63
CA ILE A 9 2.74 -27.77 47.33
C ILE A 9 1.74 -28.02 46.19
N GLY A 10 0.54 -28.55 46.51
CA GLY A 10 -0.47 -28.87 45.50
C GLY A 10 -1.18 -27.66 44.92
N VAL A 11 -1.17 -26.49 45.58
CA VAL A 11 -1.91 -25.28 45.13
C VAL A 11 -1.09 -24.45 44.15
N PHE A 12 0.23 -24.66 44.05
CA PHE A 12 1.09 -23.81 43.22
C PHE A 12 1.16 -24.24 41.74
N VAL A 13 0.58 -25.40 41.38
CA VAL A 13 0.68 -25.97 40.01
C VAL A 13 -0.46 -25.49 39.07
N LEU A 14 -1.47 -24.76 39.57
CA LEU A 14 -2.64 -24.36 38.78
C LEU A 14 -2.57 -22.92 38.18
N LEU A 15 -1.47 -22.21 38.34
CA LEU A 15 -1.24 -20.92 37.67
C LEU A 15 -0.50 -21.13 36.32
N GLY A 16 -1.00 -22.05 35.52
CA GLY A 16 -0.63 -22.17 34.12
C GLY A 16 -1.09 -20.94 33.35
N CYS A 17 -0.19 -20.04 33.03
CA CYS A 17 -0.42 -18.95 32.09
C CYS A 17 -0.98 -19.49 30.78
N SER A 18 -2.29 -19.34 30.57
CA SER A 18 -2.92 -19.47 29.25
C SER A 18 -2.52 -18.28 28.42
N SER A 19 -1.37 -18.35 27.78
CA SER A 19 -0.92 -17.41 26.77
C SER A 19 -1.69 -17.71 25.48
N ASN A 20 -2.87 -17.13 25.33
CA ASN A 20 -3.61 -17.12 24.07
C ASN A 20 -2.83 -16.26 23.05
N LYS A 21 -1.72 -16.77 22.55
CA LYS A 21 -1.14 -16.28 21.28
C LYS A 21 -2.09 -16.70 20.18
N LYS A 22 -2.86 -15.75 19.63
CA LYS A 22 -3.57 -15.91 18.37
C LYS A 22 -2.50 -16.34 17.34
N GLN A 23 -2.48 -17.62 16.98
CA GLN A 23 -1.62 -18.14 15.92
C GLN A 23 -2.15 -17.59 14.60
N GLU A 24 -1.39 -16.71 13.99
CA GLU A 24 -1.63 -16.34 12.59
C GLU A 24 -1.50 -17.60 11.71
N PRO A 25 -2.42 -17.83 10.80
CA PRO A 25 -2.35 -18.99 9.90
C PRO A 25 -1.16 -18.85 8.97
N ILE A 26 -0.08 -19.56 9.27
CA ILE A 26 1.10 -19.64 8.40
C ILE A 26 0.78 -20.67 7.31
N SER A 27 0.80 -20.24 6.05
CA SER A 27 0.75 -21.14 4.91
C SER A 27 1.92 -22.13 4.96
N LYS A 28 1.70 -23.36 4.53
CA LYS A 28 2.76 -24.40 4.40
C LYS A 28 3.92 -23.99 3.50
N SER A 29 3.79 -22.91 2.72
CA SER A 29 4.82 -22.34 1.85
C SER A 29 5.64 -21.22 2.50
N GLY A 30 5.40 -20.86 3.76
CA GLY A 30 6.07 -19.74 4.44
C GLY A 30 5.62 -18.35 4.01
N VAL A 31 4.63 -18.26 3.12
CA VAL A 31 4.04 -16.99 2.71
C VAL A 31 2.94 -16.61 3.69
N PRO A 32 2.90 -15.38 4.23
CA PRO A 32 1.83 -14.93 5.11
C PRO A 32 0.49 -14.96 4.34
N VAL A 33 -0.50 -15.62 4.93
CA VAL A 33 -1.87 -15.68 4.37
C VAL A 33 -2.72 -14.65 5.08
N ILE A 34 -3.23 -13.69 4.32
CA ILE A 34 -4.23 -12.73 4.79
C ILE A 34 -5.60 -13.37 4.57
N ASN A 35 -6.30 -13.67 5.65
CA ASN A 35 -7.64 -14.22 5.57
C ASN A 35 -8.66 -13.06 5.48
N LEU A 36 -9.27 -12.90 4.31
CA LEU A 36 -10.27 -11.85 4.03
C LEU A 36 -11.70 -12.27 4.37
N SER A 37 -11.90 -13.46 4.97
CA SER A 37 -13.24 -13.97 5.30
C SER A 37 -13.82 -13.43 6.61
N GLU A 38 -13.05 -12.67 7.39
CA GLU A 38 -13.61 -11.94 8.52
C GLU A 38 -14.30 -10.68 8.00
N ASP A 39 -15.53 -10.53 8.42
CA ASP A 39 -16.55 -9.56 8.05
C ASP A 39 -16.00 -8.15 7.74
N VAL A 40 -15.74 -7.88 6.47
CA VAL A 40 -15.26 -6.57 5.98
C VAL A 40 -16.33 -5.49 6.21
N SER A 41 -17.58 -5.90 6.47
CA SER A 41 -18.71 -4.99 6.73
C SER A 41 -18.60 -4.18 8.02
N THR A 42 -17.70 -4.59 8.94
CA THR A 42 -17.51 -3.94 10.26
C THR A 42 -16.21 -3.13 10.34
N VAL A 43 -15.45 -3.00 9.26
CA VAL A 43 -14.25 -2.15 9.28
C VAL A 43 -14.71 -0.69 9.37
N PRO A 44 -14.42 0.02 10.47
CA PRO A 44 -14.72 1.45 10.55
C PRO A 44 -13.98 2.17 9.42
N SER A 45 -14.62 3.17 8.82
CA SER A 45 -13.98 3.97 7.80
C SER A 45 -12.66 4.53 8.33
N LEU A 46 -11.55 4.16 7.68
CA LEU A 46 -10.23 4.64 8.06
C LEU A 46 -10.14 6.13 7.72
N LEU A 47 -9.86 6.96 8.70
CA LEU A 47 -9.63 8.38 8.45
C LEU A 47 -8.25 8.56 7.79
N LEU A 48 -8.17 9.48 6.83
CA LEU A 48 -6.91 9.79 6.16
C LEU A 48 -5.81 10.19 7.14
N SER A 49 -6.16 10.85 8.24
CA SER A 49 -5.25 11.23 9.34
C SER A 49 -4.65 10.04 10.09
N GLU A 50 -5.27 8.86 10.02
CA GLU A 50 -4.74 7.62 10.61
C GLU A 50 -3.78 6.92 9.66
N ALA A 51 -3.96 7.12 8.36
CA ALA A 51 -3.13 6.49 7.31
C ALA A 51 -1.95 7.37 6.88
N ALA A 52 -2.03 8.70 7.02
CA ALA A 52 -1.03 9.64 6.55
C ALA A 52 -0.74 10.74 7.59
N SER A 53 0.53 10.95 7.89
CA SER A 53 0.98 12.05 8.76
C SER A 53 1.03 13.39 8.04
N LYS A 54 1.12 13.38 6.71
CA LYS A 54 1.19 14.56 5.87
C LYS A 54 0.55 14.27 4.49
N VAL A 55 -0.17 15.26 3.96
CA VAL A 55 -0.72 15.24 2.61
C VAL A 55 -0.20 16.47 1.88
N ASP A 56 0.45 16.25 0.74
CA ASP A 56 0.89 17.32 -0.15
C ASP A 56 0.05 17.32 -1.42
N ILE A 57 -0.41 18.49 -1.84
CA ILE A 57 -1.16 18.67 -3.09
C ILE A 57 -0.21 19.35 -4.09
N VAL A 58 0.04 18.68 -5.21
CA VAL A 58 0.88 19.20 -6.28
C VAL A 58 0.01 19.46 -7.51
N PRO A 59 -0.30 20.72 -7.85
CA PRO A 59 -0.99 21.05 -9.08
C PRO A 59 -0.06 20.79 -10.27
N LEU A 60 -0.54 20.02 -11.26
CA LEU A 60 0.21 19.79 -12.50
C LEU A 60 -0.08 20.91 -13.50
N GLU A 61 0.97 21.40 -14.16
CA GLU A 61 0.87 22.42 -15.20
C GLU A 61 0.12 21.88 -16.41
N VAL A 62 -0.87 22.61 -16.86
CA VAL A 62 -1.69 22.28 -18.03
C VAL A 62 -1.25 23.13 -19.23
N THR A 63 -0.75 22.46 -20.27
CA THR A 63 -0.40 23.03 -21.57
C THR A 63 -1.07 22.21 -22.67
N ASP A 64 -1.01 22.65 -23.91
CA ASP A 64 -1.53 21.86 -25.05
C ASP A 64 -0.85 20.49 -25.16
N GLU A 65 0.41 20.38 -24.72
CA GLU A 65 1.17 19.13 -24.73
C GLU A 65 0.96 18.27 -23.49
N SER A 66 0.61 18.89 -22.36
CA SER A 66 0.43 18.21 -21.06
C SER A 66 -1.05 18.05 -20.65
N LEU A 67 -1.97 18.26 -21.57
CA LEU A 67 -3.39 18.04 -21.30
C LEU A 67 -3.63 16.55 -21.00
N LEU A 68 -3.83 16.25 -19.74
CA LEU A 68 -4.07 14.89 -19.27
C LEU A 68 -5.53 14.49 -19.49
N GLY A 69 -5.74 13.32 -20.04
CA GLY A 69 -7.02 12.64 -20.05
C GLY A 69 -7.18 11.70 -18.84
N GLU A 70 -7.77 10.55 -19.06
CA GLU A 70 -7.87 9.49 -18.05
C GLU A 70 -6.48 8.97 -17.68
N ILE A 71 -6.13 9.06 -16.39
CA ILE A 71 -4.84 8.61 -15.88
C ILE A 71 -4.88 7.10 -15.69
N TYR A 72 -3.99 6.40 -16.39
CA TYR A 72 -3.85 4.96 -16.30
C TYR A 72 -2.83 4.55 -15.22
N HIS A 73 -1.70 5.25 -15.17
CA HIS A 73 -0.64 4.96 -14.21
C HIS A 73 0.06 6.25 -13.78
N LEU A 74 0.39 6.31 -12.49
CA LEU A 74 1.14 7.40 -11.88
C LEU A 74 2.35 6.83 -11.16
N GLN A 75 3.53 7.36 -11.45
CA GLN A 75 4.76 7.02 -10.75
C GLN A 75 5.42 8.30 -10.25
N ILE A 76 5.75 8.31 -8.96
CA ILE A 76 6.43 9.41 -8.31
C ILE A 76 7.84 8.94 -7.93
N THR A 77 8.84 9.64 -8.42
CA THR A 77 10.25 9.42 -8.10
C THR A 77 10.77 10.54 -7.19
N GLU A 78 12.02 10.52 -6.81
CA GLU A 78 12.62 11.60 -6.01
C GLU A 78 12.57 12.96 -6.72
N ASN A 79 12.76 12.98 -8.04
CA ASN A 79 12.90 14.22 -8.82
C ASN A 79 11.67 14.55 -9.66
N ASP A 80 10.89 13.53 -10.07
CA ASP A 80 9.87 13.67 -11.10
C ASP A 80 8.56 12.98 -10.75
N ILE A 81 7.52 13.43 -11.43
CA ILE A 81 6.19 12.80 -11.47
C ILE A 81 5.96 12.36 -12.91
N TRP A 82 5.70 11.06 -13.10
CA TRP A 82 5.43 10.45 -14.38
C TRP A 82 3.97 10.06 -14.47
N VAL A 83 3.26 10.58 -15.46
CA VAL A 83 1.83 10.34 -15.65
C VAL A 83 1.61 9.66 -16.99
N HIS A 84 1.15 8.41 -16.94
CA HIS A 84 0.72 7.68 -18.12
C HIS A 84 -0.79 7.85 -18.28
N HIS A 85 -1.22 8.47 -19.37
CA HIS A 85 -2.64 8.62 -19.67
C HIS A 85 -3.05 7.82 -20.92
N TYR A 86 -4.31 7.37 -20.91
CA TYR A 86 -4.79 6.36 -21.85
C TYR A 86 -4.95 6.90 -23.27
N LYS A 87 -5.46 8.10 -23.43
CA LYS A 87 -5.90 8.65 -24.72
C LYS A 87 -4.78 8.70 -25.78
N ASP A 88 -3.63 9.23 -25.42
CA ASP A 88 -2.51 9.44 -26.36
C ASP A 88 -1.41 8.38 -26.21
N LYS A 89 -1.60 7.41 -25.31
CA LYS A 89 -0.61 6.35 -25.00
C LYS A 89 0.81 6.89 -24.82
N CYS A 90 0.94 8.02 -24.17
CA CYS A 90 2.20 8.68 -23.90
C CYS A 90 2.38 8.87 -22.41
N ILE A 91 3.58 9.20 -22.01
CA ILE A 91 3.95 9.48 -20.64
C ILE A 91 4.33 10.94 -20.54
N CYS A 92 3.61 11.71 -19.73
CA CYS A 92 3.98 13.08 -19.40
C CYS A 92 4.87 13.08 -18.18
N ARG A 93 5.97 13.80 -18.26
CA ARG A 93 6.92 14.00 -17.16
C ARG A 93 6.79 15.39 -16.59
N PHE A 94 6.64 15.48 -15.29
CA PHE A 94 6.56 16.73 -14.54
C PHE A 94 7.63 16.76 -13.46
N SER A 95 8.07 17.95 -13.09
CA SER A 95 8.90 18.14 -11.89
C SER A 95 8.11 17.83 -10.62
N ARG A 96 8.79 17.70 -9.50
CA ARG A 96 8.14 17.56 -8.17
C ARG A 96 7.25 18.75 -7.78
N SER A 97 7.47 19.90 -8.36
CA SER A 97 6.62 21.10 -8.20
C SER A 97 5.41 21.13 -9.15
N GLY A 98 5.25 20.12 -10.00
CA GLY A 98 4.15 20.03 -10.95
C GLY A 98 4.38 20.70 -12.30
N LYS A 99 5.57 21.30 -12.54
CA LYS A 99 5.90 21.92 -13.81
C LYS A 99 6.08 20.86 -14.90
N PHE A 100 5.45 21.05 -16.08
CA PHE A 100 5.63 20.18 -17.22
C PHE A 100 7.07 20.24 -17.75
N LEU A 101 7.67 19.10 -17.99
CA LEU A 101 9.04 18.97 -18.48
C LEU A 101 9.08 18.50 -19.92
N ASN A 102 8.49 17.34 -20.19
CA ASN A 102 8.44 16.77 -21.53
C ASN A 102 7.45 15.61 -21.62
N LYS A 103 7.12 15.25 -22.86
CA LYS A 103 6.32 14.09 -23.21
C LYS A 103 7.22 12.99 -23.74
N VAL A 104 7.05 11.76 -23.24
CA VAL A 104 7.81 10.59 -23.65
C VAL A 104 6.87 9.60 -24.32
N GLY A 105 7.31 9.12 -25.48
CA GLY A 105 6.55 8.20 -26.28
C GLY A 105 5.56 8.88 -27.23
N LYS A 106 5.35 8.25 -28.36
CA LYS A 106 4.40 8.61 -29.39
C LYS A 106 3.92 7.32 -30.05
N ILE A 107 2.66 7.28 -30.44
CA ILE A 107 2.16 6.16 -31.24
C ILE A 107 2.69 6.31 -32.67
N GLY A 108 3.32 5.26 -33.17
CA GLY A 108 3.82 5.22 -34.54
C GLY A 108 4.64 3.96 -34.80
N GLN A 109 5.34 3.95 -35.93
CA GLN A 109 6.18 2.82 -36.35
C GLN A 109 7.66 3.22 -36.49
N GLY A 110 8.01 4.43 -36.04
CA GLY A 110 9.38 4.95 -36.10
C GLY A 110 10.20 4.55 -34.87
N PRO A 111 11.53 4.81 -34.91
CA PRO A 111 12.40 4.60 -33.76
C PRO A 111 11.94 5.42 -32.56
N GLY A 112 11.69 4.74 -31.43
CA GLY A 112 11.20 5.38 -30.19
C GLY A 112 9.68 5.62 -30.14
N GLU A 113 8.93 5.12 -31.12
CA GLU A 113 7.47 5.15 -31.16
C GLU A 113 6.89 3.82 -30.67
N PHE A 114 5.70 3.87 -30.09
CA PHE A 114 4.99 2.67 -29.60
C PHE A 114 4.02 2.17 -30.68
N ILE A 115 4.07 0.89 -30.98
CA ILE A 115 3.09 0.20 -31.85
C ILE A 115 1.84 -0.10 -31.01
N GLN A 116 0.65 0.05 -31.58
CA GLN A 116 -0.62 -0.34 -30.96
C GLN A 116 -0.74 -1.87 -30.88
#